data_f184ad8115fa5802c248a4f577b153f6
#
_entry.id   f184ad8115fa5802c248a4f577b153f6
#
_cell.length_a   1.000
_cell.length_b   1.000
_cell.length_c   1.000
_cell.angle_alpha   90.00
_cell.angle_beta   90.00
_cell.angle_gamma   90.00
#
_symmetry.space_group_name_H-M   'P 1'
#
loop_
_entity.id
_entity.type
_entity.pdbx_description
1 polymer ?
#
loop_
_entity_poly.entity_id
_entity_poly.type
_entity_poly.pdbx_seq_one_letter_code
_entity_poly.pdbx_strand_id
1 'polypeptide(L)'
;MREEIYVCIDDTDEIGYPKSTGMLAQNIVKFIDENFAPCSFISRHQLLLDERINYTSHNSSMCFSTVLSPFERDEVVKFIQEFLLAKSAPSAEPGTAVAFKGDITDISGLINFGYRAKSEYLDKSEAYSQAKRQNVYLKGLKNGGRGVIGALAGLGLTD
;
A
#
# COMPACT_ATOMS: atom_id res chain seq x y z
N MET A 1 4.04 -20.66 -11.08
CA MET A 1 3.67 -21.13 -9.74
C MET A 1 3.22 -19.94 -8.90
N ARG A 2 2.06 -20.03 -8.28
CA ARG A 2 1.49 -18.94 -7.49
C ARG A 2 1.94 -19.01 -6.05
N GLU A 3 2.23 -17.83 -5.48
CA GLU A 3 2.66 -17.70 -4.10
C GLU A 3 1.90 -16.56 -3.43
N GLU A 4 1.80 -16.60 -2.12
CA GLU A 4 1.09 -15.56 -1.36
C GLU A 4 1.80 -14.22 -1.51
N ILE A 5 1.02 -13.16 -1.75
CA ILE A 5 1.53 -11.83 -2.01
C ILE A 5 0.68 -10.82 -1.24
N TYR A 6 1.34 -9.82 -0.66
CA TYR A 6 0.68 -8.72 0.03
C TYR A 6 0.63 -7.49 -0.87
N VAL A 7 -0.48 -6.78 -0.84
CA VAL A 7 -0.67 -5.52 -1.58
C VAL A 7 -1.24 -4.48 -0.63
N CYS A 8 -0.61 -3.32 -0.57
CA CYS A 8 -1.09 -2.20 0.25
C CYS A 8 -1.07 -0.92 -0.56
N ILE A 9 -2.05 -0.04 -0.30
CA ILE A 9 -2.10 1.30 -0.90
C ILE A 9 -2.42 2.31 0.17
N ASP A 10 -2.00 3.55 -0.03
CA ASP A 10 -2.30 4.65 0.87
C ASP A 10 -2.29 5.98 0.13
N ASP A 11 -2.92 6.97 0.74
CA ASP A 11 -2.95 8.37 0.34
C ASP A 11 -3.47 8.58 -1.09
N THR A 12 -4.68 8.07 -1.33
CA THR A 12 -5.32 8.19 -2.65
C THR A 12 -6.44 9.23 -2.67
N ASP A 13 -6.79 9.82 -1.53
CA ASP A 13 -7.93 10.74 -1.43
C ASP A 13 -7.50 12.09 -0.83
N GLU A 14 -8.46 13.03 -0.80
CA GLU A 14 -8.31 14.32 -0.15
C GLU A 14 -9.68 14.76 0.35
N ILE A 15 -9.71 15.78 1.21
CA ILE A 15 -10.97 16.29 1.76
C ILE A 15 -11.88 16.74 0.60
N GLY A 16 -13.11 16.21 0.61
CA GLY A 16 -14.10 16.52 -0.43
C GLY A 16 -14.06 15.62 -1.66
N TYR A 17 -13.05 14.75 -1.77
CA TYR A 17 -12.97 13.83 -2.90
C TYR A 17 -13.96 12.68 -2.70
N PRO A 18 -14.77 12.31 -3.72
CA PRO A 18 -15.84 11.33 -3.54
C PRO A 18 -15.37 9.89 -3.37
N LYS A 19 -14.12 9.57 -3.73
CA LYS A 19 -13.60 8.20 -3.67
C LYS A 19 -12.56 8.07 -2.57
N SER A 20 -12.83 7.19 -1.59
CA SER A 20 -11.90 6.92 -0.50
C SER A 20 -10.82 5.92 -0.93
N THR A 21 -9.74 5.84 -0.15
CA THR A 21 -8.71 4.83 -0.36
C THR A 21 -9.30 3.43 -0.27
N GLY A 22 -10.24 3.20 0.65
CA GLY A 22 -10.92 1.92 0.76
C GLY A 22 -11.72 1.55 -0.48
N MET A 23 -12.37 2.52 -1.11
CA MET A 23 -13.10 2.28 -2.37
C MET A 23 -12.15 1.89 -3.49
N LEU A 24 -11.01 2.58 -3.60
CA LEU A 24 -10.03 2.23 -4.62
C LEU A 24 -9.42 0.86 -4.38
N ALA A 25 -9.19 0.50 -3.10
CA ALA A 25 -8.71 -0.84 -2.77
C ALA A 25 -9.73 -1.91 -3.19
N GLN A 26 -11.02 -1.66 -2.96
CA GLN A 26 -12.09 -2.58 -3.38
C GLN A 26 -12.10 -2.75 -4.89
N ASN A 27 -11.89 -1.68 -5.65
CA ASN A 27 -11.83 -1.74 -7.11
C ASN A 27 -10.64 -2.57 -7.59
N ILE A 28 -9.50 -2.44 -6.93
CA ILE A 28 -8.32 -3.24 -7.26
C ILE A 28 -8.57 -4.71 -6.96
N VAL A 29 -9.15 -5.02 -5.80
CA VAL A 29 -9.50 -6.39 -5.40
C VAL A 29 -10.45 -7.00 -6.43
N LYS A 30 -11.46 -6.26 -6.86
CA LYS A 30 -12.42 -6.76 -7.86
C LYS A 30 -11.70 -7.12 -9.17
N PHE A 31 -10.79 -6.28 -9.62
CA PHE A 31 -10.02 -6.55 -10.84
C PHE A 31 -9.21 -7.85 -10.70
N ILE A 32 -8.54 -8.02 -9.57
CA ILE A 32 -7.72 -9.22 -9.34
C ILE A 32 -8.60 -10.46 -9.22
N ASP A 33 -9.72 -10.37 -8.48
CA ASP A 33 -10.67 -11.48 -8.35
C ASP A 33 -11.18 -11.96 -9.70
N GLU A 34 -11.49 -11.01 -10.59
CA GLU A 34 -12.11 -11.34 -11.89
C GLU A 34 -11.09 -11.84 -12.91
N ASN A 35 -9.83 -11.47 -12.78
CA ASN A 35 -8.84 -11.73 -13.83
C ASN A 35 -7.71 -12.67 -13.42
N PHE A 36 -7.47 -12.88 -12.14
CA PHE A 36 -6.33 -13.66 -11.65
C PHE A 36 -6.69 -14.67 -10.58
N ALA A 37 -6.96 -14.19 -9.35
CA ALA A 37 -7.17 -15.07 -8.19
C ALA A 37 -7.99 -14.38 -7.11
N PRO A 38 -8.67 -15.15 -6.23
CA PRO A 38 -9.40 -14.56 -5.12
C PRO A 38 -8.46 -13.83 -4.16
N CYS A 39 -8.95 -12.70 -3.61
CA CYS A 39 -8.21 -11.92 -2.63
C CYS A 39 -8.79 -12.10 -1.24
N SER A 40 -7.96 -11.84 -0.22
CA SER A 40 -8.41 -11.77 1.16
C SER A 40 -9.31 -10.55 1.36
N PHE A 41 -9.93 -10.45 2.55
CA PHE A 41 -10.61 -9.23 2.96
C PHE A 41 -9.59 -8.10 3.04
N ILE A 42 -10.06 -6.88 2.77
CA ILE A 42 -9.24 -5.68 2.90
C ILE A 42 -9.15 -5.34 4.39
N SER A 43 -7.93 -5.17 4.89
CA SER A 43 -7.70 -4.68 6.25
C SER A 43 -7.31 -3.21 6.20
N ARG A 44 -7.71 -2.49 7.24
CA ARG A 44 -7.46 -1.07 7.39
C ARG A 44 -6.57 -0.84 8.60
N HIS A 45 -5.50 -0.08 8.41
CA HIS A 45 -4.52 0.16 9.46
C HIS A 45 -4.40 1.65 9.74
N GLN A 46 -4.86 2.06 10.91
CA GLN A 46 -4.80 3.47 11.33
C GLN A 46 -3.36 3.84 11.68
N LEU A 47 -2.89 4.95 11.13
CA LEU A 47 -1.55 5.46 11.34
C LEU A 47 -1.59 6.80 12.07
N LEU A 48 -0.41 7.39 12.33
CA LEU A 48 -0.30 8.65 13.05
C LEU A 48 -1.07 9.76 12.36
N LEU A 49 -1.89 10.49 13.13
CA LEU A 49 -2.54 11.72 12.68
C LEU A 49 -1.66 12.89 13.14
N ASP A 50 -1.08 13.60 12.18
CA ASP A 50 -0.15 14.69 12.44
C ASP A 50 -0.33 15.74 11.34
N GLU A 51 -0.29 17.03 11.72
CA GLU A 51 -0.51 18.11 10.76
C GLU A 51 0.52 18.12 9.62
N ARG A 52 1.66 17.46 9.79
CA ARG A 52 2.68 17.33 8.74
C ARG A 52 2.32 16.26 7.70
N ILE A 53 1.26 15.48 7.94
CA ILE A 53 0.81 14.40 7.07
C ILE A 53 -0.51 14.81 6.43
N ASN A 54 -0.61 14.66 5.10
CA ASN A 54 -1.88 14.82 4.41
C ASN A 54 -2.83 13.71 4.81
N TYR A 55 -3.98 14.07 5.34
CA TYR A 55 -5.02 13.08 5.63
C TYR A 55 -6.39 13.75 5.54
N THR A 56 -7.43 12.95 5.34
CA THR A 56 -8.81 13.43 5.34
C THR A 56 -9.37 13.39 6.75
N SER A 57 -10.13 12.37 7.12
CA SER A 57 -10.59 12.17 8.48
C SER A 57 -9.70 11.18 9.25
N HIS A 58 -8.97 10.34 8.52
CA HIS A 58 -8.06 9.33 9.08
C HIS A 58 -6.81 9.25 8.24
N ASN A 59 -5.73 8.79 8.85
CA ASN A 59 -4.54 8.38 8.14
C ASN A 59 -4.50 6.85 8.21
N SER A 60 -5.06 6.19 7.21
CA SER A 60 -5.19 4.73 7.19
C SER A 60 -4.69 4.15 5.88
N SER A 61 -3.96 3.05 5.99
CA SER A 61 -3.55 2.28 4.83
C SER A 61 -4.50 1.11 4.63
N MET A 62 -4.69 0.69 3.37
CA MET A 62 -5.59 -0.42 3.00
C MET A 62 -4.77 -1.54 2.40
N CYS A 63 -4.90 -2.74 2.95
CA CYS A 63 -4.08 -3.89 2.59
C CYS A 63 -4.92 -5.13 2.35
N PHE A 64 -4.43 -5.99 1.47
CA PHE A 64 -5.04 -7.30 1.23
C PHE A 64 -3.96 -8.27 0.75
N SER A 65 -4.30 -9.54 0.66
CA SER A 65 -3.41 -10.56 0.12
C SER A 65 -4.12 -11.38 -0.95
N THR A 66 -3.34 -12.02 -1.80
CA THR A 66 -3.84 -12.96 -2.81
C THR A 66 -2.71 -13.94 -3.15
N VAL A 67 -2.90 -14.76 -4.17
CA VAL A 67 -1.84 -15.65 -4.67
C VAL A 67 -1.62 -15.35 -6.15
N LEU A 68 -0.37 -15.09 -6.54
CA LEU A 68 -0.01 -14.76 -7.91
C LEU A 68 1.34 -15.39 -8.26
N SER A 69 1.55 -15.64 -9.54
CA SER A 69 2.88 -15.97 -10.07
C SER A 69 3.68 -14.65 -10.26
N PRO A 70 5.01 -14.72 -10.43
CA PRO A 70 5.79 -13.51 -10.71
C PRO A 70 5.31 -12.75 -11.95
N PHE A 71 4.91 -13.45 -13.00
CA PHE A 71 4.37 -12.81 -14.20
C PHE A 71 3.06 -12.09 -13.89
N GLU A 72 2.16 -12.75 -13.17
CA GLU A 72 0.88 -12.16 -12.78
C GLU A 72 1.08 -10.96 -11.85
N ARG A 73 2.08 -11.04 -10.95
CA ARG A 73 2.43 -9.91 -10.09
C ARG A 73 2.79 -8.68 -10.93
N ASP A 74 3.60 -8.85 -11.98
CA ASP A 74 4.01 -7.72 -12.81
C ASP A 74 2.80 -7.08 -13.51
N GLU A 75 1.85 -7.90 -13.97
CA GLU A 75 0.62 -7.42 -14.58
C GLU A 75 -0.24 -6.64 -13.57
N VAL A 76 -0.36 -7.17 -12.34
CA VAL A 76 -1.14 -6.52 -11.30
C VAL A 76 -0.49 -5.21 -10.86
N VAL A 77 0.83 -5.19 -10.70
CA VAL A 77 1.55 -3.96 -10.33
C VAL A 77 1.33 -2.88 -11.38
N LYS A 78 1.40 -3.24 -12.66
CA LYS A 78 1.15 -2.31 -13.75
C LYS A 78 -0.27 -1.74 -13.68
N PHE A 79 -1.25 -2.61 -13.44
CA PHE A 79 -2.64 -2.18 -13.29
C PHE A 79 -2.79 -1.20 -12.12
N ILE A 80 -2.23 -1.54 -10.96
CA ILE A 80 -2.34 -0.70 -9.77
C ILE A 80 -1.74 0.68 -10.03
N GLN A 81 -0.57 0.75 -10.65
CA GLN A 81 0.05 2.05 -10.96
C GLN A 81 -0.83 2.90 -11.86
N GLU A 82 -1.31 2.33 -12.95
CA GLU A 82 -2.16 3.06 -13.90
C GLU A 82 -3.48 3.46 -13.26
N PHE A 83 -4.06 2.56 -12.46
CA PHE A 83 -5.32 2.80 -11.80
C PHE A 83 -5.21 3.95 -10.77
N LEU A 84 -4.17 3.91 -9.92
CA LEU A 84 -3.98 4.94 -8.91
C LEU A 84 -3.65 6.30 -9.54
N LEU A 85 -2.87 6.32 -10.61
CA LEU A 85 -2.61 7.57 -11.33
C LEU A 85 -3.89 8.18 -11.89
N ALA A 86 -4.79 7.34 -12.38
CA ALA A 86 -6.05 7.81 -13.00
C ALA A 86 -7.13 8.15 -11.98
N LYS A 87 -7.20 7.44 -10.86
CA LYS A 87 -8.36 7.48 -9.96
C LYS A 87 -8.09 8.14 -8.62
N SER A 88 -6.84 8.35 -8.23
CA SER A 88 -6.54 9.09 -6.99
C SER A 88 -6.91 10.55 -7.12
N ALA A 89 -7.18 11.19 -5.97
CA ALA A 89 -7.48 12.62 -5.95
C ALA A 89 -6.33 13.44 -6.56
N PRO A 90 -6.62 14.59 -7.18
CA PRO A 90 -5.58 15.37 -7.87
C PRO A 90 -4.39 15.75 -7.02
N SER A 91 -4.58 16.10 -5.75
CA SER A 91 -3.50 16.50 -4.85
C SER A 91 -2.97 15.37 -3.98
N ALA A 92 -3.52 14.17 -4.09
CA ALA A 92 -3.07 13.04 -3.29
C ALA A 92 -1.65 12.61 -3.68
N GLU A 93 -0.98 11.93 -2.75
CA GLU A 93 0.36 11.41 -2.95
C GLU A 93 0.35 9.88 -2.83
N PRO A 94 -0.34 9.18 -3.74
CA PRO A 94 -0.56 7.74 -3.58
C PRO A 94 0.73 6.94 -3.60
N GLY A 95 0.76 5.90 -2.77
CA GLY A 95 1.83 4.94 -2.74
C GLY A 95 1.29 3.52 -2.68
N THR A 96 2.07 2.59 -3.20
CA THR A 96 1.73 1.16 -3.13
C THR A 96 2.94 0.35 -2.71
N ALA A 97 2.68 -0.68 -1.91
CA ALA A 97 3.68 -1.67 -1.48
C ALA A 97 3.19 -3.04 -1.90
N VAL A 98 4.05 -3.79 -2.57
CA VAL A 98 3.73 -5.14 -3.05
C VAL A 98 4.91 -6.06 -2.73
N ALA A 99 4.64 -7.21 -2.10
CA ALA A 99 5.71 -8.16 -1.79
C ALA A 99 5.17 -9.57 -1.70
N PHE A 100 5.91 -10.52 -2.29
CA PHE A 100 5.66 -11.92 -2.00
C PHE A 100 6.08 -12.19 -0.56
N LYS A 101 5.23 -12.90 0.17
CA LYS A 101 5.49 -13.24 1.57
C LYS A 101 6.83 -13.96 1.73
N GLY A 102 7.12 -14.89 0.83
CA GLY A 102 8.35 -15.68 0.89
C GLY A 102 9.62 -14.91 0.57
N ASP A 103 9.51 -13.73 -0.05
CA ASP A 103 10.68 -12.91 -0.41
C ASP A 103 11.09 -11.95 0.71
N ILE A 104 10.22 -11.75 1.71
CA ILE A 104 10.52 -10.83 2.81
C ILE A 104 11.65 -11.41 3.64
N THR A 105 12.74 -10.64 3.76
CA THR A 105 13.96 -11.10 4.45
C THR A 105 13.78 -11.18 5.95
N ASP A 106 13.17 -10.13 6.54
CA ASP A 106 12.99 -10.05 7.99
C ASP A 106 11.68 -9.35 8.30
N ILE A 107 10.63 -10.14 8.50
CA ILE A 107 9.29 -9.62 8.76
C ILE A 107 9.25 -8.73 10.02
N SER A 108 10.11 -9.01 11.01
CA SER A 108 10.11 -8.21 12.24
C SER A 108 10.50 -6.76 11.97
N GLY A 109 11.35 -6.50 10.98
CA GLY A 109 11.70 -5.14 10.58
C GLY A 109 10.50 -4.39 10.01
N LEU A 110 9.68 -5.07 9.21
CA LEU A 110 8.46 -4.48 8.66
C LEU A 110 7.41 -4.24 9.75
N ILE A 111 7.25 -5.21 10.66
CA ILE A 111 6.32 -5.08 11.77
C ILE A 111 6.70 -3.88 12.63
N ASN A 112 7.99 -3.74 12.95
CA ASN A 112 8.49 -2.61 13.72
C ASN A 112 8.22 -1.27 13.01
N PHE A 113 8.48 -1.22 11.70
CA PHE A 113 8.20 -0.02 10.90
C PHE A 113 6.71 0.34 10.98
N GLY A 114 5.83 -0.67 10.86
CA GLY A 114 4.39 -0.47 10.96
C GLY A 114 3.96 0.11 12.30
N TYR A 115 4.47 -0.44 13.39
CA TYR A 115 4.15 0.07 14.72
C TYR A 115 4.70 1.48 14.95
N ARG A 116 5.90 1.78 14.45
CA ARG A 116 6.46 3.13 14.54
C ARG A 116 5.58 4.13 13.80
N ALA A 117 5.03 3.74 12.66
CA ALA A 117 4.16 4.63 11.88
C ALA A 117 2.86 4.98 12.60
N LYS A 118 2.47 4.23 13.62
CA LYS A 118 1.28 4.52 14.42
C LYS A 118 1.52 5.62 15.43
N SER A 119 2.78 5.90 15.79
CA SER A 119 3.11 6.83 16.86
C SER A 119 4.22 7.82 16.53
N GLU A 120 4.89 7.69 15.39
CA GLU A 120 6.00 8.56 15.00
C GLU A 120 5.77 9.13 13.61
N TYR A 121 6.33 10.30 13.38
CA TYR A 121 6.39 10.88 12.03
C TYR A 121 7.62 10.29 11.33
N LEU A 122 7.36 9.49 10.28
CA LEU A 122 8.41 8.85 9.51
C LEU A 122 8.56 9.52 8.15
N ASP A 123 9.72 9.40 7.52
CA ASP A 123 9.94 9.99 6.20
C ASP A 123 10.07 8.94 5.11
N LYS A 124 10.02 9.40 3.85
CA LYS A 124 10.09 8.52 2.68
C LYS A 124 11.42 7.78 2.59
N SER A 125 12.50 8.43 3.00
CA SER A 125 13.83 7.83 2.95
C SER A 125 13.89 6.56 3.79
N GLU A 126 13.32 6.62 4.99
CA GLU A 126 13.24 5.43 5.86
C GLU A 126 12.39 4.33 5.22
N ALA A 127 11.27 4.71 4.62
CA ALA A 127 10.39 3.74 3.97
C ALA A 127 11.09 3.02 2.82
N TYR A 128 11.73 3.77 1.93
CA TYR A 128 12.44 3.17 0.79
C TYR A 128 13.61 2.31 1.24
N SER A 129 14.34 2.75 2.26
CA SER A 129 15.45 1.98 2.81
C SER A 129 14.98 0.63 3.38
N GLN A 130 13.89 0.68 4.14
CA GLN A 130 13.33 -0.54 4.72
C GLN A 130 12.80 -1.49 3.64
N ALA A 131 12.09 -0.95 2.65
CA ALA A 131 11.54 -1.74 1.55
C ALA A 131 12.65 -2.47 0.79
N LYS A 132 13.75 -1.77 0.52
CA LYS A 132 14.88 -2.36 -0.19
C LYS A 132 15.47 -3.53 0.60
N ARG A 133 15.64 -3.36 1.92
CA ARG A 133 16.17 -4.44 2.76
C ARG A 133 15.26 -5.66 2.82
N GLN A 134 13.95 -5.44 2.71
CA GLN A 134 12.95 -6.49 2.87
C GLN A 134 12.43 -7.06 1.55
N ASN A 135 12.98 -6.63 0.41
CA ASN A 135 12.54 -7.07 -0.91
C ASN A 135 11.06 -6.74 -1.18
N VAL A 136 10.64 -5.54 -0.76
CA VAL A 136 9.30 -5.02 -1.01
C VAL A 136 9.36 -4.05 -2.18
N TYR A 137 8.47 -4.22 -3.17
CA TYR A 137 8.29 -3.23 -4.22
C TYR A 137 7.53 -2.06 -3.62
N LEU A 138 8.11 -0.87 -3.65
CA LEU A 138 7.53 0.33 -3.05
C LEU A 138 7.60 1.47 -4.06
N LYS A 139 6.44 2.06 -4.39
CA LYS A 139 6.37 3.07 -5.43
C LYS A 139 5.42 4.20 -5.05
N GLY A 140 5.92 5.44 -5.11
CA GLY A 140 5.10 6.64 -5.05
C GLY A 140 4.72 7.04 -6.45
N LEU A 141 3.48 7.47 -6.69
CA LEU A 141 2.95 7.60 -8.04
C LEU A 141 2.80 9.01 -8.53
N LYS A 142 2.57 10.00 -7.66
CA LYS A 142 2.51 11.41 -8.07
C LYS A 142 2.63 12.33 -6.86
N ASN A 143 2.91 13.60 -7.10
CA ASN A 143 2.95 14.68 -6.09
C ASN A 143 3.93 14.39 -4.94
N GLY A 144 5.00 13.65 -5.18
CA GLY A 144 5.97 13.32 -4.15
C GLY A 144 5.80 11.93 -3.54
N GLY A 145 4.62 11.32 -3.69
CA GLY A 145 4.41 9.91 -3.33
C GLY A 145 4.56 9.57 -1.85
N ARG A 146 4.19 10.47 -0.95
CA ARG A 146 4.35 10.25 0.49
C ARG A 146 3.55 9.04 0.99
N GLY A 147 2.54 8.60 0.25
CA GLY A 147 1.76 7.40 0.58
C GLY A 147 2.59 6.11 0.69
N VAL A 148 3.84 6.11 0.22
CA VAL A 148 4.71 4.95 0.38
C VAL A 148 4.94 4.60 1.86
N ILE A 149 4.95 5.60 2.74
CA ILE A 149 5.15 5.37 4.17
C ILE A 149 3.99 4.53 4.73
N GLY A 150 2.77 4.96 4.47
CA GLY A 150 1.58 4.24 4.94
C GLY A 150 1.41 2.88 4.28
N ALA A 151 1.71 2.78 2.99
CA ALA A 151 1.62 1.52 2.28
C ALA A 151 2.58 0.47 2.88
N LEU A 152 3.82 0.87 3.13
CA LEU A 152 4.79 -0.04 3.72
C LEU A 152 4.43 -0.39 5.16
N ALA A 153 4.00 0.62 5.94
CA ALA A 153 3.58 0.39 7.32
C ALA A 153 2.41 -0.59 7.39
N GLY A 154 1.43 -0.43 6.52
CA GLY A 154 0.28 -1.33 6.45
C GLY A 154 0.68 -2.76 6.15
N LEU A 155 1.65 -2.94 5.26
CA LEU A 155 2.15 -4.27 4.92
C LEU A 155 2.73 -4.94 6.17
N GLY A 156 3.49 -4.20 6.99
CA GLY A 156 4.04 -4.74 8.24
C GLY A 156 2.97 -5.04 9.28
N LEU A 157 1.87 -4.29 9.27
CA LEU A 157 0.77 -4.49 10.24
C LEU A 157 -0.21 -5.58 9.81
N THR A 158 -0.17 -6.00 8.55
CA THR A 158 -1.09 -7.00 8.00
C THR A 158 -0.78 -8.41 8.52
N ASP A 159 0.44 -8.68 8.85
CA ASP A 159 0.87 -10.02 9.27
C ASP A 159 0.55 -10.33 10.73
#